data_4a4550e1ab9c85161e6c653f6530c54f
#
_entry.id   4a4550e1ab9c85161e6c653f6530c54f
#
_cell.length_a   1.000
_cell.length_b   1.000
_cell.length_c   1.000
_cell.angle_alpha   90.00
_cell.angle_beta   90.00
_cell.angle_gamma   90.00
#
_symmetry.space_group_name_H-M   'P 1'
#
loop_
_entity.id
_entity.type
_entity.pdbx_description
1 polymer ?
#
loop_
_entity_poly.entity_id
_entity_poly.type
_entity_poly.pdbx_seq_one_letter_code
_entity_poly.pdbx_strand_id
1 'polypeptide(L)'
;NINVLEKKIGPVKTIVLPTASGLEHKIGLPSLARAFPEAKLWVCPGQFSFPFQLPFDWLGIPSNRTNILLADGFPYQDYCEWISLGPIDIGLARFQEICCFHKPSKSLLVTDALVGIEDTPPEIFDLDPTPLLFHSREKGSEELIDTPIARKKGWLRLVLFASYLRPEKLEIPKIKEIVRNSFKRNLRNKRAH
;
A
#
# COMPACT_ATOMS: atom_id res chain seq x y z
N ASN A 1 1.79 15.27 16.85
CA ASN A 1 2.93 15.16 17.76
C ASN A 1 2.76 13.90 18.61
N ILE A 2 3.62 12.90 18.42
CA ILE A 2 3.58 11.59 19.07
C ILE A 2 3.58 11.70 20.59
N ASN A 3 4.38 12.60 21.14
CA ASN A 3 4.47 12.82 22.58
C ASN A 3 3.15 13.33 23.21
N VAL A 4 2.34 14.05 22.43
CA VAL A 4 1.01 14.50 22.88
C VAL A 4 0.03 13.33 22.91
N LEU A 5 0.16 12.42 21.96
CA LEU A 5 -0.67 11.22 21.90
C LEU A 5 -0.37 10.29 23.09
N GLU A 6 0.89 10.00 23.38
CA GLU A 6 1.30 9.16 24.52
C GLU A 6 0.86 9.73 25.85
N LYS A 7 0.88 11.06 26.02
CA LYS A 7 0.35 11.71 27.24
C LYS A 7 -1.15 11.51 27.42
N LYS A 8 -1.91 11.34 26.33
CA LYS A 8 -3.36 11.16 26.38
C LYS A 8 -3.79 9.71 26.57
N ILE A 9 -3.13 8.78 25.91
CA ILE A 9 -3.59 7.39 25.81
C ILE A 9 -2.60 6.38 26.43
N GLY A 10 -1.44 6.85 26.91
CA GLY A 10 -0.40 6.00 27.47
C GLY A 10 0.67 5.60 26.45
N PRO A 11 1.72 4.87 26.92
CA PRO A 11 2.87 4.53 26.09
C PRO A 11 2.50 3.53 25.00
N VAL A 12 3.12 3.68 23.82
CA VAL A 12 2.99 2.71 22.72
C VAL A 12 3.66 1.39 23.11
N LYS A 13 2.89 0.33 23.18
CA LYS A 13 3.36 -1.03 23.55
C LYS A 13 3.56 -1.95 22.36
N THR A 14 2.86 -1.67 21.25
CA THR A 14 2.90 -2.53 20.08
C THR A 14 2.81 -1.68 18.81
N ILE A 15 3.63 -2.02 17.84
CA ILE A 15 3.60 -1.47 16.49
C ILE A 15 3.37 -2.64 15.54
N VAL A 16 2.39 -2.52 14.66
CA VAL A 16 2.05 -3.58 13.70
C VAL A 16 2.28 -3.06 12.29
N LEU A 17 3.05 -3.80 11.50
CA LEU A 17 3.15 -3.65 10.05
C LEU A 17 2.40 -4.82 9.41
N PRO A 18 1.11 -4.67 9.10
CA PRO A 18 0.24 -5.77 8.76
C PRO A 18 0.31 -6.17 7.29
N THR A 19 1.04 -5.43 6.46
CA THR A 19 1.20 -5.72 5.03
C THR A 19 2.63 -6.10 4.67
N ALA A 20 2.78 -7.04 3.74
CA ALA A 20 4.05 -7.36 3.10
C ALA A 20 4.27 -6.52 1.83
N SER A 21 3.21 -5.94 1.30
CA SER A 21 3.19 -5.13 0.08
C SER A 21 3.60 -3.69 0.36
N GLY A 22 4.12 -3.04 -0.67
CA GLY A 22 4.45 -1.63 -0.62
C GLY A 22 5.74 -1.32 0.17
N LEU A 23 6.54 -0.43 -0.36
CA LEU A 23 7.71 0.10 0.35
C LEU A 23 7.32 1.21 1.31
N GLU A 24 6.26 1.94 1.00
CA GLU A 24 5.77 3.11 1.73
C GLU A 24 5.44 2.79 3.19
N HIS A 25 4.78 1.67 3.45
CA HIS A 25 4.46 1.24 4.81
C HIS A 25 5.70 0.79 5.58
N LYS A 26 6.62 0.12 4.91
CA LYS A 26 7.85 -0.41 5.49
C LYS A 26 8.85 0.68 5.87
N ILE A 27 8.97 1.73 5.04
CA ILE A 27 9.93 2.83 5.24
C ILE A 27 9.72 3.54 6.58
N GLY A 28 8.48 3.65 7.05
CA GLY A 28 8.16 4.28 8.33
C GLY A 28 8.54 3.46 9.55
N LEU A 29 8.61 2.13 9.44
CA LEU A 29 8.78 1.23 10.58
C LEU A 29 10.10 1.43 11.36
N PRO A 30 11.28 1.60 10.73
CA PRO A 30 12.52 1.85 11.46
C PRO A 30 12.48 3.14 12.31
N SER A 31 11.83 4.18 11.79
CA SER A 31 11.68 5.44 12.52
C SER A 31 10.74 5.31 13.72
N LEU A 32 9.64 4.60 13.55
CA LEU A 32 8.71 4.27 14.64
C LEU A 32 9.39 3.36 15.68
N ALA A 33 10.16 2.38 15.23
CA ALA A 33 10.90 1.49 16.12
C ALA A 33 11.91 2.24 16.99
N ARG A 34 12.57 3.26 16.46
CA ARG A 34 13.46 4.14 17.24
C ARG A 34 12.69 5.07 18.19
N ALA A 35 11.55 5.60 17.73
CA ALA A 35 10.73 6.49 18.56
C ALA A 35 10.10 5.78 19.76
N PHE A 36 9.84 4.48 19.63
CA PHE A 36 9.23 3.65 20.67
C PHE A 36 10.09 2.43 20.99
N PRO A 37 11.19 2.59 21.71
CA PRO A 37 12.16 1.51 21.96
C PRO A 37 11.60 0.33 22.74
N GLU A 38 10.58 0.56 23.58
CA GLU A 38 9.93 -0.47 24.41
C GLU A 38 8.78 -1.20 23.69
N ALA A 39 8.37 -0.73 22.53
CA ALA A 39 7.28 -1.34 21.80
C ALA A 39 7.72 -2.63 21.11
N LYS A 40 6.92 -3.70 21.25
CA LYS A 40 7.05 -4.92 20.44
C LYS A 40 6.61 -4.64 19.01
N LEU A 41 7.34 -5.16 18.05
CA LEU A 41 7.02 -5.06 16.64
C LEU A 41 6.36 -6.35 16.17
N TRP A 42 5.35 -6.21 15.34
CA TRP A 42 4.68 -7.32 14.67
C TRP A 42 4.62 -7.03 13.18
N VAL A 43 5.15 -7.91 12.37
CA VAL A 43 5.25 -7.71 10.93
C VAL A 43 4.54 -8.83 10.17
N CYS A 44 3.91 -8.50 9.06
CA CYS A 44 3.36 -9.48 8.14
C CYS A 44 4.48 -10.40 7.62
N PRO A 45 4.24 -11.71 7.48
CA PRO A 45 5.22 -12.63 6.89
C PRO A 45 5.56 -12.22 5.45
N GLY A 46 6.74 -12.65 4.99
CA GLY A 46 7.17 -12.37 3.62
C GLY A 46 7.61 -10.95 3.37
N GLN A 47 8.03 -10.22 4.41
CA GLN A 47 8.61 -8.89 4.26
C GLN A 47 9.78 -8.94 3.28
N PHE A 48 9.60 -8.27 2.16
CA PHE A 48 10.52 -8.30 1.04
C PHE A 48 11.40 -7.05 1.01
N SER A 49 12.69 -7.25 0.81
CA SER A 49 13.63 -6.19 0.49
C SER A 49 14.26 -6.50 -0.88
N PHE A 50 13.85 -5.76 -1.88
CA PHE A 50 14.39 -5.90 -3.24
C PHE A 50 15.84 -5.36 -3.30
N PRO A 51 16.77 -6.00 -4.01
CA PRO A 51 16.63 -7.27 -4.76
C PRO A 51 16.92 -8.53 -3.94
N PHE A 52 17.30 -8.39 -2.67
CA PHE A 52 17.66 -9.49 -1.78
C PHE A 52 16.82 -9.45 -0.51
N GLN A 53 16.57 -10.60 0.08
CA GLN A 53 15.93 -10.68 1.38
C GLN A 53 16.97 -10.36 2.45
N LEU A 54 16.94 -9.13 2.96
CA LEU A 54 17.88 -8.67 3.98
C LEU A 54 17.34 -8.99 5.39
N PRO A 55 18.23 -9.26 6.36
CA PRO A 55 17.86 -9.35 7.77
C PRO A 55 17.18 -8.05 8.24
N PHE A 56 16.23 -8.18 9.16
CA PHE A 56 15.49 -7.02 9.69
C PHE A 56 16.40 -5.94 10.28
N ASP A 57 17.46 -6.32 10.97
CA ASP A 57 18.39 -5.37 11.58
C ASP A 57 19.08 -4.48 10.54
N TRP A 58 19.35 -5.01 9.35
CA TRP A 58 19.93 -4.24 8.24
C TRP A 58 18.94 -3.24 7.66
N LEU A 59 17.65 -3.50 7.84
CA LEU A 59 16.57 -2.58 7.46
C LEU A 59 16.24 -1.57 8.58
N GLY A 60 16.96 -1.62 9.70
CA GLY A 60 16.70 -0.80 10.87
C GLY A 60 15.48 -1.24 11.69
N ILE A 61 15.06 -2.49 11.51
CA ILE A 61 13.97 -3.12 12.27
C ILE A 61 14.61 -4.08 13.27
N PRO A 62 14.57 -3.80 14.59
CA PRO A 62 15.27 -4.61 15.58
C PRO A 62 14.67 -6.00 15.71
N SER A 63 15.42 -7.03 15.30
CA SER A 63 14.96 -8.41 15.25
C SER A 63 14.64 -8.98 16.65
N ASN A 64 15.35 -8.55 17.69
CA ASN A 64 15.19 -9.03 19.05
C ASN A 64 13.84 -8.72 19.71
N ARG A 65 13.04 -7.83 19.12
CA ARG A 65 11.68 -7.46 19.57
C ARG A 65 10.64 -7.47 18.46
N THR A 66 10.98 -8.11 17.33
CA THR A 66 10.09 -8.24 16.17
C THR A 66 9.54 -9.68 16.13
N ASN A 67 8.22 -9.79 16.06
CA ASN A 67 7.48 -11.02 15.89
C ASN A 67 6.86 -11.04 14.48
N ILE A 68 6.68 -12.23 13.93
CA ILE A 68 6.05 -12.43 12.64
C ILE A 68 4.60 -12.86 12.87
N LEU A 69 3.65 -12.09 12.36
CA LEU A 69 2.23 -12.43 12.40
C LEU A 69 2.00 -13.79 11.74
N LEU A 70 1.06 -14.58 12.24
CA LEU A 70 0.81 -15.97 11.90
C LEU A 70 1.83 -16.95 12.49
N ALA A 71 3.13 -16.72 12.29
CA ALA A 71 4.17 -17.64 12.74
C ALA A 71 4.34 -17.61 14.27
N ASP A 72 4.41 -16.40 14.84
CA ASP A 72 4.56 -16.18 16.28
C ASP A 72 3.21 -15.89 16.97
N GLY A 73 2.10 -16.08 16.27
CA GLY A 73 0.75 -15.75 16.72
C GLY A 73 0.33 -14.32 16.38
N PHE A 74 -0.46 -13.72 17.26
CA PHE A 74 -1.01 -12.38 17.11
C PHE A 74 -1.04 -11.64 18.44
N PRO A 75 -0.85 -10.30 18.43
CA PRO A 75 -1.05 -9.51 19.64
C PRO A 75 -2.54 -9.34 19.95
N TYR A 76 -2.87 -9.24 21.23
CA TYR A 76 -4.20 -8.85 21.71
C TYR A 76 -5.37 -9.72 21.22
N GLN A 77 -5.23 -11.03 21.16
CA GLN A 77 -6.25 -11.96 20.65
C GLN A 77 -7.60 -11.89 21.41
N ASP A 78 -7.57 -11.48 22.66
CA ASP A 78 -8.80 -11.30 23.46
C ASP A 78 -9.68 -10.16 22.91
N TYR A 79 -9.06 -9.11 22.38
CA TYR A 79 -9.72 -7.90 21.86
C TYR A 79 -9.76 -7.81 20.35
N CYS A 80 -8.90 -8.56 19.68
CA CYS A 80 -8.70 -8.49 18.24
C CYS A 80 -8.88 -9.87 17.58
N GLU A 81 -9.59 -9.89 16.48
CA GLU A 81 -9.59 -11.01 15.54
C GLU A 81 -8.71 -10.65 14.35
N TRP A 82 -7.92 -11.61 13.91
CA TRP A 82 -6.97 -11.40 12.83
C TRP A 82 -7.24 -12.35 11.68
N ILE A 83 -7.21 -11.84 10.47
CA ILE A 83 -7.40 -12.64 9.26
C ILE A 83 -6.34 -12.26 8.21
N SER A 84 -5.81 -13.28 7.54
CA SER A 84 -4.85 -13.09 6.45
C SER A 84 -5.59 -13.06 5.11
N LEU A 85 -5.36 -11.99 4.36
CA LEU A 85 -5.67 -11.91 2.95
C LEU A 85 -4.40 -12.21 2.15
N GLY A 86 -4.42 -13.25 1.33
CA GLY A 86 -3.24 -13.72 0.62
C GLY A 86 -2.44 -14.80 1.37
N PRO A 87 -1.22 -15.14 0.89
CA PRO A 87 -0.48 -14.43 -0.16
C PRO A 87 -1.09 -14.58 -1.57
N ILE A 88 -1.19 -13.49 -2.30
CA ILE A 88 -1.65 -13.43 -3.68
C ILE A 88 -0.43 -13.08 -4.54
N ASP A 89 -0.15 -13.87 -5.56
CA ASP A 89 0.94 -13.57 -6.51
C ASP A 89 0.44 -12.53 -7.51
N ILE A 90 1.12 -11.39 -7.53
CA ILE A 90 0.84 -10.28 -8.45
C ILE A 90 1.99 -10.09 -9.45
N GLY A 91 2.74 -11.14 -9.72
CA GLY A 91 3.84 -11.17 -10.68
C GLY A 91 5.19 -10.83 -10.05
N LEU A 92 5.58 -9.57 -9.98
CA LEU A 92 6.90 -9.18 -9.41
C LEU A 92 6.94 -9.19 -7.89
N ALA A 93 5.78 -9.24 -7.24
CA ALA A 93 5.66 -9.22 -5.78
C ALA A 93 4.49 -10.10 -5.34
N ARG A 94 4.46 -10.37 -4.06
CA ARG A 94 3.31 -11.01 -3.40
C ARG A 94 2.55 -9.98 -2.59
N PHE A 95 1.25 -9.95 -2.75
CA PHE A 95 0.36 -9.21 -1.87
C PHE A 95 -0.04 -10.09 -0.71
N GLN A 96 0.22 -9.63 0.49
CA GLN A 96 -0.30 -10.23 1.71
C GLN A 96 -0.59 -9.15 2.73
N GLU A 97 -1.76 -9.19 3.29
CA GLU A 97 -2.18 -8.29 4.35
C GLU A 97 -2.88 -9.06 5.47
N ILE A 98 -2.60 -8.68 6.70
CA ILE A 98 -3.22 -9.23 7.91
C ILE A 98 -4.18 -8.17 8.44
N CYS A 99 -5.46 -8.35 8.22
CA CYS A 99 -6.50 -7.47 8.71
C CYS A 99 -6.79 -7.73 10.18
N CYS A 100 -7.13 -6.69 10.92
CA CYS A 100 -7.47 -6.77 12.33
C CYS A 100 -8.88 -6.23 12.58
N PHE A 101 -9.74 -7.05 13.18
CA PHE A 101 -11.03 -6.60 13.68
C PHE A 101 -10.97 -6.38 15.18
N HIS A 102 -11.06 -5.12 15.62
CA HIS A 102 -11.09 -4.74 17.01
C HIS A 102 -12.52 -4.87 17.57
N LYS A 103 -12.74 -5.93 18.38
CA LYS A 103 -14.06 -6.33 18.87
C LYS A 103 -14.77 -5.23 19.70
N PRO A 104 -14.10 -4.55 20.65
CA PRO A 104 -14.78 -3.56 21.49
C PRO A 104 -15.35 -2.39 20.72
N SER A 105 -14.59 -1.87 19.72
CA SER A 105 -15.06 -0.73 18.91
C SER A 105 -15.75 -1.15 17.63
N LYS A 106 -15.82 -2.45 17.32
CA LYS A 106 -16.35 -3.01 16.06
C LYS A 106 -15.68 -2.38 14.81
N SER A 107 -14.39 -2.10 14.92
CA SER A 107 -13.61 -1.45 13.87
C SER A 107 -12.75 -2.47 13.13
N LEU A 108 -12.80 -2.44 11.80
CA LEU A 108 -11.90 -3.18 10.94
C LEU A 108 -10.69 -2.29 10.60
N LEU A 109 -9.51 -2.76 10.93
CA LEU A 109 -8.23 -2.11 10.61
C LEU A 109 -7.60 -2.82 9.42
N VAL A 110 -7.38 -2.08 8.37
CA VAL A 110 -6.79 -2.54 7.10
C VAL A 110 -5.75 -1.53 6.62
N THR A 111 -4.86 -1.98 5.73
CA THR A 111 -3.92 -1.10 5.03
C THR A 111 -4.41 -0.83 3.62
N ASP A 112 -4.33 -1.84 2.75
CA ASP A 112 -4.66 -1.73 1.33
C ASP A 112 -5.79 -2.71 0.91
N ALA A 113 -6.22 -3.59 1.82
CA ALA A 113 -7.21 -4.64 1.53
C ALA A 113 -8.60 -4.07 1.19
N LEU A 114 -8.94 -2.90 1.73
CA LEU A 114 -10.19 -2.22 1.47
C LEU A 114 -9.96 -0.72 1.27
N VAL A 115 -10.53 -0.19 0.23
CA VAL A 115 -10.56 1.25 -0.05
C VAL A 115 -12.00 1.72 -0.05
N GLY A 116 -12.31 2.66 0.83
CA GLY A 116 -13.60 3.34 0.79
C GLY A 116 -13.65 4.32 -0.37
N ILE A 117 -14.65 4.19 -1.22
CA ILE A 117 -14.83 5.04 -2.38
C ILE A 117 -16.18 5.70 -2.28
N GLU A 118 -16.23 7.01 -2.40
CA GLU A 118 -17.47 7.75 -2.51
C GLU A 118 -18.15 7.44 -3.85
N ASP A 119 -19.47 7.36 -3.83
CA ASP A 119 -20.29 7.07 -5.02
C ASP A 119 -20.23 8.19 -6.06
N THR A 120 -19.88 9.40 -5.62
CA THR A 120 -19.76 10.60 -6.47
C THR A 120 -18.31 10.89 -6.78
N PRO A 121 -17.98 11.19 -8.05
CA PRO A 121 -16.63 11.62 -8.40
C PRO A 121 -16.30 12.96 -7.71
N PRO A 122 -15.00 13.23 -7.43
CA PRO A 122 -14.55 14.51 -6.93
C PRO A 122 -14.92 15.67 -7.88
N GLU A 123 -15.18 16.85 -7.30
CA GLU A 123 -15.59 18.07 -8.03
C GLU A 123 -14.62 18.49 -9.18
N ILE A 124 -13.37 18.05 -9.12
CA ILE A 124 -12.41 18.29 -10.19
C ILE A 124 -12.89 17.77 -11.55
N PHE A 125 -13.71 16.72 -11.55
CA PHE A 125 -14.28 16.15 -12.78
C PHE A 125 -15.48 16.93 -13.32
N ASP A 126 -15.96 17.95 -12.61
CA ASP A 126 -16.95 18.89 -13.16
C ASP A 126 -16.31 19.87 -14.13
N LEU A 127 -15.01 20.13 -13.97
CA LEU A 127 -14.22 20.94 -14.91
C LEU A 127 -13.95 20.21 -16.23
N ASP A 128 -13.66 18.92 -16.15
CA ASP A 128 -13.47 18.06 -17.32
C ASP A 128 -13.92 16.62 -17.01
N PRO A 129 -15.12 16.22 -17.45
CA PRO A 129 -15.64 14.87 -17.25
C PRO A 129 -15.06 13.83 -18.22
N THR A 130 -14.26 14.23 -19.20
CA THR A 130 -13.74 13.34 -20.25
C THR A 130 -13.11 12.05 -19.75
N PRO A 131 -12.28 12.05 -18.68
CA PRO A 131 -11.71 10.82 -18.14
C PRO A 131 -12.78 9.84 -17.63
N LEU A 132 -13.84 10.37 -16.98
CA LEU A 132 -14.94 9.53 -16.50
C LEU A 132 -15.72 8.93 -17.68
N LEU A 133 -16.05 9.75 -18.67
CA LEU A 133 -16.80 9.32 -19.86
C LEU A 133 -16.00 8.29 -20.65
N PHE A 134 -14.71 8.47 -20.75
CA PHE A 134 -13.81 7.50 -21.39
C PHE A 134 -13.90 6.13 -20.73
N HIS A 135 -13.81 6.07 -19.40
CA HIS A 135 -13.89 4.82 -18.65
C HIS A 135 -15.31 4.26 -18.53
N SER A 136 -16.36 5.03 -18.83
CA SER A 136 -17.75 4.55 -18.79
C SER A 136 -18.12 3.61 -19.94
N ARG A 137 -17.40 3.68 -21.06
CA ARG A 137 -17.67 2.93 -22.29
C ARG A 137 -17.41 1.44 -22.14
N GLU A 138 -18.18 0.62 -22.86
CA GLU A 138 -17.88 -0.82 -22.99
C GLU A 138 -16.91 -1.08 -24.14
N LYS A 139 -17.00 -0.28 -25.19
CA LYS A 139 -16.14 -0.40 -26.38
C LYS A 139 -15.50 0.95 -26.71
N GLY A 140 -14.28 0.93 -27.18
CA GLY A 140 -13.56 2.16 -27.56
C GLY A 140 -14.21 2.98 -28.67
N SER A 141 -15.09 2.36 -29.47
CA SER A 141 -15.85 3.02 -30.55
C SER A 141 -17.15 3.69 -30.11
N GLU A 142 -17.54 3.53 -28.84
CA GLU A 142 -18.74 4.19 -28.32
C GLU A 142 -18.53 5.69 -28.16
N GLU A 143 -19.55 6.47 -28.48
CA GLU A 143 -19.55 7.91 -28.29
C GLU A 143 -19.51 8.28 -26.79
N LEU A 144 -18.86 9.38 -26.47
CA LEU A 144 -18.80 9.93 -25.12
C LEU A 144 -20.08 10.72 -24.85
N ILE A 145 -21.02 10.12 -24.13
CA ILE A 145 -22.29 10.77 -23.77
C ILE A 145 -22.21 11.14 -22.28
N ASP A 146 -22.29 12.45 -22.02
CA ASP A 146 -22.22 12.96 -20.64
C ASP A 146 -23.58 12.82 -19.95
N THR A 147 -23.65 11.85 -19.05
CA THR A 147 -24.79 11.62 -18.17
C THR A 147 -24.32 11.33 -16.75
N PRO A 148 -25.14 11.61 -15.72
CA PRO A 148 -24.78 11.24 -14.32
C PRO A 148 -24.45 9.76 -14.16
N ILE A 149 -25.14 8.89 -14.89
CA ILE A 149 -24.90 7.43 -14.86
C ILE A 149 -23.54 7.11 -15.49
N ALA A 150 -23.20 7.72 -16.63
CA ALA A 150 -21.92 7.53 -17.28
C ALA A 150 -20.77 8.05 -16.39
N ARG A 151 -20.93 9.23 -15.78
CA ARG A 151 -19.96 9.79 -14.85
C ARG A 151 -19.72 8.86 -13.65
N LYS A 152 -20.79 8.39 -12.98
CA LYS A 152 -20.68 7.44 -11.86
C LYS A 152 -20.01 6.13 -12.28
N LYS A 153 -20.44 5.53 -13.37
CA LYS A 153 -19.85 4.29 -13.91
C LYS A 153 -18.37 4.47 -14.23
N GLY A 154 -18.03 5.56 -14.89
CA GLY A 154 -16.66 5.89 -15.23
C GLY A 154 -15.78 6.11 -13.99
N TRP A 155 -16.31 6.80 -12.98
CA TRP A 155 -15.63 6.99 -11.71
C TRP A 155 -15.28 5.67 -11.02
N LEU A 156 -16.26 4.79 -10.83
CA LEU A 156 -16.02 3.49 -10.20
C LEU A 156 -15.00 2.65 -10.97
N ARG A 157 -15.06 2.68 -12.31
CA ARG A 157 -14.07 1.97 -13.15
C ARG A 157 -12.69 2.61 -13.10
N LEU A 158 -12.59 3.93 -13.08
CA LEU A 158 -11.33 4.66 -12.98
C LEU A 158 -10.63 4.33 -11.66
N VAL A 159 -11.38 4.34 -10.56
CA VAL A 159 -10.83 4.01 -9.23
C VAL A 159 -10.40 2.54 -9.18
N LEU A 160 -11.22 1.64 -9.69
CA LEU A 160 -10.87 0.21 -9.77
C LEU A 160 -9.59 0.01 -10.60
N PHE A 161 -9.49 0.68 -11.74
CA PHE A 161 -8.30 0.65 -12.59
C PHE A 161 -7.06 1.20 -11.88
N ALA A 162 -7.18 2.35 -11.24
CA ALA A 162 -6.05 2.99 -10.55
C ALA A 162 -5.58 2.19 -9.32
N SER A 163 -6.51 1.52 -8.60
CA SER A 163 -6.21 0.83 -7.35
C SER A 163 -5.76 -0.63 -7.54
N TYR A 164 -6.33 -1.35 -8.50
CA TYR A 164 -6.17 -2.80 -8.59
C TYR A 164 -5.70 -3.32 -9.95
N LEU A 165 -6.07 -2.63 -11.03
CA LEU A 165 -5.72 -3.07 -12.36
C LEU A 165 -4.51 -2.30 -12.84
N ARG A 166 -3.33 -2.86 -12.65
CA ARG A 166 -2.20 -2.43 -13.47
C ARG A 166 -2.51 -2.89 -14.89
N PRO A 167 -2.51 -1.98 -15.89
CA PRO A 167 -2.62 -2.42 -17.27
C PRO A 167 -1.54 -3.45 -17.53
N GLU A 168 -1.88 -4.63 -18.00
CA GLU A 168 -0.93 -5.68 -18.39
C GLU A 168 0.13 -5.18 -19.40
N LYS A 169 -0.16 -4.04 -20.03
CA LYS A 169 0.67 -3.33 -20.99
C LYS A 169 1.44 -2.13 -20.41
N LEU A 170 1.46 -1.90 -19.12
CA LEU A 170 2.55 -1.15 -18.55
C LEU A 170 3.80 -2.03 -18.79
N GLU A 171 4.44 -1.79 -19.93
CA GLU A 171 5.77 -2.32 -20.20
C GLU A 171 6.65 -1.93 -19.03
N ILE A 172 6.80 -2.84 -18.08
CA ILE A 172 7.83 -2.69 -17.05
C ILE A 172 9.12 -2.80 -17.86
N PRO A 173 9.86 -1.70 -18.03
CA PRO A 173 11.08 -1.74 -18.81
C PRO A 173 11.94 -2.84 -18.21
N LYS A 174 12.41 -3.77 -19.02
CA LYS A 174 13.30 -4.83 -18.54
C LYS A 174 14.42 -4.17 -17.74
N ILE A 175 14.75 -4.70 -16.58
CA ILE A 175 15.78 -4.14 -15.68
C ILE A 175 17.03 -3.67 -16.44
N LYS A 176 17.43 -4.41 -17.47
CA LYS A 176 18.52 -4.05 -18.41
C LYS A 176 18.26 -2.70 -19.12
N GLU A 177 17.03 -2.36 -19.45
CA GLU A 177 16.67 -1.10 -20.11
C GLU A 177 16.64 0.07 -19.14
N ILE A 178 16.18 -0.15 -17.91
CA ILE A 178 16.22 0.84 -16.83
C ILE A 178 17.67 1.20 -16.53
N VAL A 179 18.52 0.20 -16.33
CA VAL A 179 19.95 0.40 -16.08
C VAL A 179 20.61 1.13 -17.25
N ARG A 180 20.38 0.69 -18.48
CA ARG A 180 20.93 1.33 -19.69
C ARG A 180 20.49 2.78 -19.86
N ASN A 181 19.22 3.10 -19.55
CA ASN A 181 18.68 4.47 -19.66
C ASN A 181 19.17 5.38 -18.53
N SER A 182 19.37 4.84 -17.32
CA SER A 182 19.97 5.58 -16.21
C SER A 182 21.42 5.97 -16.51
N PHE A 183 22.20 5.07 -17.10
CA PHE A 183 23.57 5.38 -17.52
C PHE A 183 23.62 6.41 -18.66
N LYS A 184 22.72 6.34 -19.65
CA LYS A 184 22.64 7.33 -20.72
C LYS A 184 22.26 8.72 -20.21
N ARG A 185 21.38 8.82 -19.22
CA ARG A 185 20.96 10.10 -18.62
C ARG A 185 22.11 10.78 -17.86
N ASN A 186 22.92 10.01 -17.14
CA ASN A 186 24.10 10.52 -16.43
C ASN A 186 25.20 11.01 -17.39
N LEU A 187 25.37 10.37 -18.55
CA LEU A 187 26.35 10.80 -19.56
C LEU A 187 25.92 12.09 -20.29
N ARG A 188 24.60 12.34 -20.41
CA ARG A 188 24.10 13.56 -21.04
C ARG A 188 24.28 14.78 -20.12
N ASN A 189 24.12 14.62 -18.80
CA ASN A 189 24.34 15.70 -17.82
C ASN A 189 25.82 16.06 -17.62
N LYS A 190 26.76 15.15 -17.94
CA LYS A 190 28.21 15.42 -17.88
C LYS A 190 28.77 16.16 -19.12
N ARG A 191 27.99 16.29 -20.20
CA ARG A 191 28.38 17.03 -21.42
C ARG A 191 27.81 18.45 -21.50
N ALA A 192 27.07 18.89 -20.47
CA ALA A 192 26.44 20.21 -20.39
C ALA A 192 27.11 21.14 -19.36
N HIS A 193 28.36 20.84 -18.96
CA HIS A 193 29.24 21.71 -18.17
C HIS A 193 30.57 21.88 -18.86
#